data_7c06beadf6fae4311ad6ee6602f1b759
#
_entry.id   7c06beadf6fae4311ad6ee6602f1b759
#
_cell.length_a   1.000
_cell.length_b   1.000
_cell.length_c   1.000
_cell.angle_alpha   90.00
_cell.angle_beta   90.00
_cell.angle_gamma   90.00
#
_symmetry.space_group_name_H-M   'P 1'
#
loop_
_entity.id
_entity.type
_entity.pdbx_description
1 polymer ?
#
loop_
_entity_poly.entity_id
_entity_poly.type
_entity_poly.pdbx_seq_one_letter_code
_entity_poly.pdbx_strand_id
1 'polypeptide(L)'
;MNKIRNIIVLSLVCSLGLSAQKMDSLVQDLAYYADALTNLSIPAHREKSSTIFRHKLIETLSFAGSFDFPLHSIEWCQILTPSDSTFRLITWELKVSDNEFKYFGLIQKFDGSIIELHDKRPLRSEYASFDQNTWYGALYYGIEEFKNELGESVYLILGFNAGSGSSNTKVADVLQFVDDGVRFGTESFVVPGDNKTDDVKSRILMEYASSASGRMQFDREKNMLIYDHVILINAGFEGPLWVPDGSFHGFEYKDGKWHFIDKVFHKTVDRPPGEGLDNNDGDIMGRKKN
;
A
#
# COMPACT_ATOMS: atom_id res chain seq x y z
N MET A 1 34.30 -5.83 44.92
CA MET A 1 33.14 -5.25 44.16
C MET A 1 33.43 -5.03 42.67
N ASN A 2 34.60 -4.56 42.23
CA ASN A 2 34.85 -4.28 40.80
C ASN A 2 34.92 -5.50 39.88
N LYS A 3 35.37 -6.69 40.35
CA LYS A 3 35.43 -7.90 39.50
C LYS A 3 34.06 -8.46 39.13
N ILE A 4 33.07 -8.43 40.03
CA ILE A 4 31.69 -8.90 39.77
C ILE A 4 30.98 -7.96 38.76
N ARG A 5 31.21 -6.64 38.90
CA ARG A 5 30.64 -5.64 37.99
C ARG A 5 31.15 -5.81 36.55
N ASN A 6 32.43 -6.14 36.39
CA ASN A 6 33.01 -6.38 35.05
C ASN A 6 32.54 -7.69 34.42
N ILE A 7 32.26 -8.74 35.21
CA ILE A 7 31.73 -10.01 34.71
C ILE A 7 30.27 -9.83 34.23
N ILE A 8 29.45 -9.08 34.96
CA ILE A 8 28.06 -8.80 34.59
C ILE A 8 28.00 -7.98 33.30
N VAL A 9 28.84 -6.96 33.14
CA VAL A 9 28.93 -6.15 31.93
C VAL A 9 29.39 -6.99 30.73
N LEU A 10 30.39 -7.85 30.92
CA LEU A 10 30.88 -8.72 29.85
C LEU A 10 29.84 -9.76 29.40
N SER A 11 29.07 -10.36 30.33
CA SER A 11 28.02 -11.31 30.02
C SER A 11 26.85 -10.62 29.29
N LEU A 12 26.51 -9.38 29.63
CA LEU A 12 25.46 -8.60 28.98
C LEU A 12 25.85 -8.26 27.52
N VAL A 13 27.10 -7.86 27.29
CA VAL A 13 27.61 -7.54 25.94
C VAL A 13 27.67 -8.80 25.07
N CYS A 14 28.07 -9.96 25.62
CA CYS A 14 28.05 -11.22 24.87
C CYS A 14 26.65 -11.67 24.52
N SER A 15 25.65 -11.49 25.38
CA SER A 15 24.26 -11.88 25.08
C SER A 15 23.61 -10.98 23.99
N LEU A 16 23.93 -9.69 23.99
CA LEU A 16 23.48 -8.77 22.95
C LEU A 16 24.09 -9.10 21.57
N GLY A 17 25.37 -9.44 21.55
CA GLY A 17 26.05 -9.83 20.30
C GLY A 17 25.51 -11.12 19.69
N LEU A 18 25.18 -12.12 20.50
CA LEU A 18 24.57 -13.37 20.04
C LEU A 18 23.15 -13.15 19.52
N SER A 19 22.38 -12.28 20.13
CA SER A 19 21.04 -11.93 19.68
C SER A 19 21.05 -11.18 18.34
N ALA A 20 21.97 -10.24 18.15
CA ALA A 20 22.14 -9.50 16.89
C ALA A 20 22.56 -10.45 15.75
N GLN A 21 23.55 -11.33 15.97
CA GLN A 21 23.99 -12.30 14.95
C GLN A 21 22.88 -13.29 14.55
N LYS A 22 22.06 -13.73 15.51
CA LYS A 22 20.91 -14.60 15.22
C LYS A 22 19.88 -13.85 14.39
N MET A 23 19.62 -12.57 14.69
CA MET A 23 18.67 -11.75 13.97
C MET A 23 19.12 -11.49 12.52
N ASP A 24 20.40 -11.17 12.30
CA ASP A 24 20.97 -11.00 10.96
C ASP A 24 20.79 -12.27 10.11
N SER A 25 21.01 -13.45 10.69
CA SER A 25 20.77 -14.72 10.00
C SER A 25 19.31 -14.93 9.64
N LEU A 26 18.38 -14.57 10.54
CA LEU A 26 16.93 -14.67 10.26
C LEU A 26 16.50 -13.72 9.14
N VAL A 27 17.04 -12.51 9.10
CA VAL A 27 16.73 -11.54 8.03
C VAL A 27 17.29 -11.99 6.69
N GLN A 28 18.50 -12.59 6.66
CA GLN A 28 19.04 -13.19 5.43
C GLN A 28 18.18 -14.34 4.92
N ASP A 29 17.71 -15.21 5.80
CA ASP A 29 16.76 -16.27 5.47
C ASP A 29 15.45 -15.70 4.90
N LEU A 30 14.90 -14.65 5.54
CA LEU A 30 13.70 -13.97 5.05
C LEU A 30 13.91 -13.39 3.66
N ALA A 31 15.03 -12.70 3.41
CA ALA A 31 15.35 -12.14 2.10
C ALA A 31 15.43 -13.26 1.03
N TYR A 32 16.07 -14.38 1.35
CA TYR A 32 16.13 -15.53 0.46
C TYR A 32 14.74 -16.10 0.10
N TYR A 33 13.85 -16.29 1.10
CA TYR A 33 12.52 -16.84 0.84
C TYR A 33 11.58 -15.82 0.20
N ALA A 34 11.75 -14.52 0.44
CA ALA A 34 11.05 -13.46 -0.25
C ALA A 34 11.40 -13.43 -1.74
N ASP A 35 12.68 -13.58 -2.09
CA ASP A 35 13.11 -13.73 -3.47
C ASP A 35 12.56 -15.02 -4.10
N ALA A 36 12.65 -16.14 -3.40
CA ALA A 36 12.21 -17.44 -3.88
C ALA A 36 10.69 -17.51 -4.15
N LEU A 37 9.85 -16.91 -3.28
CA LEU A 37 8.39 -16.89 -3.48
C LEU A 37 7.97 -16.06 -4.69
N THR A 38 8.81 -15.13 -5.13
CA THR A 38 8.54 -14.25 -6.27
C THR A 38 9.14 -14.77 -7.57
N ASN A 39 10.42 -15.17 -7.55
CA ASN A 39 11.23 -15.37 -8.74
C ASN A 39 11.37 -16.83 -9.18
N LEU A 40 11.02 -17.84 -8.35
CA LEU A 40 11.04 -19.23 -8.78
C LEU A 40 10.04 -19.47 -9.91
N SER A 41 10.47 -20.17 -10.96
CA SER A 41 9.65 -20.43 -12.15
C SER A 41 8.49 -21.40 -11.87
N ILE A 42 8.65 -22.35 -10.94
CA ILE A 42 7.68 -23.40 -10.64
C ILE A 42 6.70 -22.92 -9.57
N PRO A 43 5.37 -22.82 -9.86
CA PRO A 43 4.37 -22.33 -8.90
C PRO A 43 4.38 -23.04 -7.54
N ALA A 44 4.49 -24.39 -7.53
CA ALA A 44 4.52 -25.15 -6.28
C ALA A 44 5.75 -24.81 -5.40
N HIS A 45 6.87 -24.44 -6.00
CA HIS A 45 8.06 -24.00 -5.27
C HIS A 45 7.85 -22.60 -4.69
N ARG A 46 7.20 -21.68 -5.43
CA ARG A 46 6.82 -20.36 -4.91
C ARG A 46 5.86 -20.48 -3.72
N GLU A 47 4.85 -21.34 -3.80
CA GLU A 47 3.89 -21.57 -2.72
C GLU A 47 4.56 -22.13 -1.47
N LYS A 48 5.47 -23.10 -1.62
CA LYS A 48 6.27 -23.63 -0.51
C LYS A 48 7.15 -22.55 0.11
N SER A 49 7.80 -21.72 -0.71
CA SER A 49 8.64 -20.62 -0.24
C SER A 49 7.83 -19.57 0.51
N SER A 50 6.63 -19.24 0.03
CA SER A 50 5.70 -18.32 0.71
C SER A 50 5.29 -18.85 2.09
N THR A 51 5.02 -20.15 2.20
CA THR A 51 4.70 -20.77 3.49
C THR A 51 5.87 -20.67 4.47
N ILE A 52 7.10 -20.96 4.01
CA ILE A 52 8.30 -20.86 4.85
C ILE A 52 8.58 -19.41 5.22
N PHE A 53 8.49 -18.49 4.27
CA PHE A 53 8.66 -17.07 4.50
C PHE A 53 7.73 -16.56 5.61
N ARG A 54 6.44 -16.88 5.52
CA ARG A 54 5.45 -16.48 6.54
C ARG A 54 5.81 -16.99 7.93
N HIS A 55 6.18 -18.26 8.07
CA HIS A 55 6.56 -18.85 9.36
C HIS A 55 7.81 -18.18 9.94
N LYS A 56 8.86 -17.99 9.13
CA LYS A 56 10.09 -17.31 9.55
C LYS A 56 9.86 -15.85 9.89
N LEU A 57 8.97 -15.17 9.15
CA LEU A 57 8.62 -13.79 9.45
C LEU A 57 7.94 -13.67 10.81
N ILE A 58 6.94 -14.51 11.10
CA ILE A 58 6.28 -14.54 12.42
C ILE A 58 7.30 -14.86 13.54
N GLU A 59 8.18 -15.85 13.33
CA GLU A 59 9.25 -16.16 14.27
C GLU A 59 10.14 -14.93 14.52
N THR A 60 10.59 -14.25 13.47
CA THR A 60 11.44 -13.05 13.56
C THR A 60 10.73 -11.91 14.28
N LEU A 61 9.48 -11.65 13.96
CA LEU A 61 8.69 -10.59 14.58
C LEU A 61 8.34 -10.87 16.04
N SER A 62 8.37 -12.12 16.48
CA SER A 62 8.11 -12.53 17.87
C SER A 62 9.29 -12.33 18.82
N PHE A 63 10.49 -11.99 18.31
CA PHE A 63 11.62 -11.67 19.20
C PHE A 63 11.42 -10.33 19.88
N ALA A 64 11.81 -10.25 21.16
CA ALA A 64 11.81 -9.00 21.90
C ALA A 64 12.70 -7.94 21.21
N GLY A 65 12.18 -6.75 21.00
CA GLY A 65 12.87 -5.66 20.29
C GLY A 65 12.86 -5.78 18.76
N SER A 66 12.16 -6.78 18.21
CA SER A 66 12.07 -6.96 16.74
C SER A 66 11.35 -5.80 16.04
N PHE A 67 10.54 -5.03 16.75
CA PHE A 67 9.87 -3.86 16.17
C PHE A 67 10.84 -2.80 15.66
N ASP A 68 11.96 -2.60 16.35
CA ASP A 68 13.01 -1.65 15.95
C ASP A 68 14.02 -2.24 14.95
N PHE A 69 13.87 -3.52 14.63
CA PHE A 69 14.83 -4.20 13.77
C PHE A 69 14.63 -3.80 12.29
N PRO A 70 15.70 -3.39 11.59
CA PRO A 70 15.62 -2.98 10.20
C PRO A 70 15.36 -4.17 9.28
N LEU A 71 14.17 -4.24 8.70
CA LEU A 71 13.79 -5.27 7.72
C LEU A 71 13.93 -4.79 6.27
N HIS A 72 14.63 -3.68 6.02
CA HIS A 72 14.75 -3.03 4.71
C HIS A 72 15.49 -3.86 3.64
N SER A 73 16.20 -4.91 4.04
CA SER A 73 16.86 -5.84 3.12
C SER A 73 15.92 -6.92 2.58
N ILE A 74 14.66 -6.99 3.05
CA ILE A 74 13.67 -7.93 2.55
C ILE A 74 12.98 -7.28 1.36
N GLU A 75 13.47 -7.57 0.16
CA GLU A 75 12.80 -7.21 -1.09
C GLU A 75 11.53 -8.05 -1.28
N TRP A 76 10.65 -7.64 -2.22
CA TRP A 76 9.40 -8.34 -2.59
C TRP A 76 8.34 -8.39 -1.47
N CYS A 77 8.56 -7.64 -0.40
CA CYS A 77 7.65 -7.48 0.72
C CYS A 77 7.54 -6.00 1.06
N GLN A 78 6.34 -5.47 1.16
CA GLN A 78 6.13 -4.08 1.55
C GLN A 78 6.03 -4.01 3.07
N ILE A 79 6.82 -3.13 3.67
CA ILE A 79 6.84 -2.87 5.11
C ILE A 79 6.59 -1.39 5.33
N LEU A 80 5.44 -1.08 5.89
CA LEU A 80 5.01 0.29 6.15
C LEU A 80 4.91 0.52 7.66
N THR A 81 5.45 1.64 8.13
CA THR A 81 5.31 2.12 9.50
C THR A 81 4.68 3.51 9.45
N PRO A 82 3.55 3.75 10.13
CA PRO A 82 2.95 5.08 10.18
C PRO A 82 3.83 6.07 10.98
N SER A 83 3.50 7.36 10.89
CA SER A 83 4.26 8.45 11.52
C SER A 83 4.33 8.33 13.05
N ASP A 84 3.28 7.79 13.67
CA ASP A 84 3.19 7.55 15.11
C ASP A 84 3.96 6.32 15.59
N SER A 85 4.48 5.50 14.67
CA SER A 85 5.27 4.30 14.94
C SER A 85 4.58 3.28 15.87
N THR A 86 3.25 3.23 15.88
CA THR A 86 2.47 2.33 16.76
C THR A 86 2.41 0.90 16.26
N PHE A 87 2.62 0.69 14.94
CA PHE A 87 2.66 -0.64 14.33
C PHE A 87 3.47 -0.66 13.03
N ARG A 88 3.71 -1.86 12.49
CA ARG A 88 4.17 -2.08 11.11
C ARG A 88 3.14 -2.93 10.37
N LEU A 89 2.79 -2.49 9.17
CA LEU A 89 1.96 -3.25 8.21
C LEU A 89 2.90 -3.89 7.19
N ILE A 90 2.90 -5.22 7.13
CA ILE A 90 3.78 -6.00 6.27
C ILE A 90 2.90 -6.78 5.30
N THR A 91 3.08 -6.57 3.99
CA THR A 91 2.26 -7.24 2.97
C THR A 91 3.12 -7.76 1.82
N TRP A 92 2.75 -8.91 1.29
CA TRP A 92 3.36 -9.51 0.11
C TRP A 92 2.34 -10.26 -0.73
N GLU A 93 2.71 -10.53 -1.98
CA GLU A 93 1.87 -11.27 -2.90
C GLU A 93 2.56 -12.56 -3.36
N LEU A 94 1.76 -13.54 -3.77
CA LEU A 94 2.19 -14.77 -4.37
C LEU A 94 1.50 -14.93 -5.72
N LYS A 95 2.27 -14.96 -6.81
CA LYS A 95 1.75 -15.31 -8.12
C LYS A 95 1.49 -16.83 -8.17
N VAL A 96 0.23 -17.24 -8.15
CA VAL A 96 -0.19 -18.64 -8.22
C VAL A 96 -0.17 -19.12 -9.67
N SER A 97 -0.73 -18.31 -10.59
CA SER A 97 -0.71 -18.51 -12.03
C SER A 97 -0.59 -17.17 -12.76
N ASP A 98 -0.65 -17.15 -14.08
CA ASP A 98 -0.57 -15.91 -14.84
C ASP A 98 -1.74 -14.93 -14.54
N ASN A 99 -2.87 -15.48 -14.13
CA ASN A 99 -4.08 -14.70 -13.86
C ASN A 99 -4.55 -14.80 -12.39
N GLU A 100 -3.72 -15.33 -11.50
CA GLU A 100 -4.12 -15.53 -10.11
C GLU A 100 -3.00 -15.15 -9.15
N PHE A 101 -3.35 -14.24 -8.23
CA PHE A 101 -2.50 -13.80 -7.14
C PHE A 101 -3.17 -14.05 -5.79
N LYS A 102 -2.40 -14.36 -4.77
CA LYS A 102 -2.81 -14.41 -3.36
C LYS A 102 -2.05 -13.35 -2.59
N TYR A 103 -2.73 -12.70 -1.67
CA TYR A 103 -2.15 -11.67 -0.81
C TYR A 103 -2.02 -12.18 0.62
N PHE A 104 -0.95 -11.76 1.26
CA PHE A 104 -0.64 -12.08 2.64
C PHE A 104 -0.30 -10.81 3.38
N GLY A 105 -0.65 -10.75 4.65
CA GLY A 105 -0.35 -9.59 5.47
C GLY A 105 -0.20 -9.94 6.95
N LEU A 106 0.63 -9.15 7.63
CA LEU A 106 0.81 -9.15 9.06
C LEU A 106 0.81 -7.71 9.56
N ILE A 107 0.22 -7.49 10.72
CA ILE A 107 0.40 -6.25 11.47
C ILE A 107 1.16 -6.62 12.75
N GLN A 108 2.34 -6.03 12.90
CA GLN A 108 3.09 -6.11 14.16
C GLN A 108 2.87 -4.81 14.93
N LYS A 109 2.28 -4.88 16.11
CA LYS A 109 2.15 -3.74 17.02
C LYS A 109 3.45 -3.45 17.76
N PHE A 110 3.59 -2.22 18.25
CA PHE A 110 4.75 -1.81 19.05
C PHE A 110 4.95 -2.68 20.31
N ASP A 111 3.88 -3.21 20.90
CA ASP A 111 3.93 -4.13 22.04
C ASP A 111 4.41 -5.55 21.68
N GLY A 112 4.73 -5.81 20.40
CA GLY A 112 5.17 -7.09 19.88
C GLY A 112 4.05 -8.04 19.48
N SER A 113 2.77 -7.69 19.73
CA SER A 113 1.65 -8.52 19.28
C SER A 113 1.53 -8.51 17.76
N ILE A 114 1.11 -9.64 17.17
CA ILE A 114 1.01 -9.85 15.73
C ILE A 114 -0.43 -10.20 15.37
N ILE A 115 -0.98 -9.50 14.39
CA ILE A 115 -2.28 -9.79 13.78
C ILE A 115 -2.02 -10.30 12.36
N GLU A 116 -2.52 -11.49 12.05
CA GLU A 116 -2.46 -12.05 10.71
C GLU A 116 -3.66 -11.60 9.87
N LEU A 117 -3.39 -11.21 8.62
CA LEU A 117 -4.42 -10.80 7.67
C LEU A 117 -4.70 -11.95 6.69
N HIS A 118 -5.98 -12.33 6.57
CA HIS A 118 -6.41 -13.43 5.73
C HIS A 118 -7.17 -12.92 4.51
N ASP A 119 -6.56 -13.04 3.32
CA ASP A 119 -7.23 -12.80 2.03
C ASP A 119 -8.27 -13.91 1.79
N LYS A 120 -9.52 -13.64 2.15
CA LYS A 120 -10.69 -14.50 1.87
C LYS A 120 -11.40 -14.13 0.59
N ARG A 121 -10.88 -13.13 -0.13
CA ARG A 121 -11.48 -12.59 -1.35
C ARG A 121 -12.98 -12.35 -1.20
N PRO A 122 -13.38 -11.59 -0.15
CA PRO A 122 -14.79 -11.25 -0.01
C PRO A 122 -15.24 -10.48 -1.26
N LEU A 123 -16.53 -10.34 -1.45
CA LEU A 123 -17.07 -9.48 -2.49
C LEU A 123 -16.38 -8.12 -2.39
N ARG A 124 -15.58 -7.77 -3.39
CA ARG A 124 -14.81 -6.52 -3.42
C ARG A 124 -15.78 -5.36 -3.56
N SER A 125 -16.26 -4.88 -2.41
CA SER A 125 -17.22 -3.80 -2.36
C SER A 125 -16.60 -2.54 -1.80
N GLU A 126 -16.85 -1.41 -2.45
CA GLU A 126 -16.51 -0.10 -1.94
C GLU A 126 -17.30 0.29 -0.68
N TYR A 127 -18.37 -0.45 -0.36
CA TYR A 127 -19.27 -0.18 0.78
C TYR A 127 -19.09 -1.14 1.95
N ALA A 128 -18.36 -2.24 1.76
CA ALA A 128 -18.20 -3.24 2.80
C ALA A 128 -17.04 -2.92 3.73
N SER A 129 -17.22 -3.18 5.03
CA SER A 129 -16.13 -3.21 6.02
C SER A 129 -15.62 -4.64 6.18
N PHE A 130 -14.31 -4.79 6.36
CA PHE A 130 -13.63 -6.08 6.55
C PHE A 130 -12.81 -6.07 7.83
N ASP A 131 -12.56 -7.25 8.39
CA ASP A 131 -11.66 -7.48 9.51
C ASP A 131 -10.37 -8.21 9.06
N GLN A 132 -9.53 -8.59 10.00
CA GLN A 132 -8.32 -9.37 9.70
C GLN A 132 -8.62 -10.73 9.06
N ASN A 133 -9.82 -11.31 9.26
CA ASN A 133 -10.20 -12.62 8.74
C ASN A 133 -10.84 -12.55 7.35
N THR A 134 -11.29 -11.37 6.96
CA THR A 134 -12.00 -11.11 5.70
C THR A 134 -11.33 -10.02 4.87
N TRP A 135 -10.05 -9.77 5.12
CA TRP A 135 -9.26 -8.73 4.49
C TRP A 135 -9.36 -8.72 2.96
N TYR A 136 -9.37 -7.50 2.37
CA TYR A 136 -9.50 -7.27 0.92
C TYR A 136 -8.37 -7.92 0.09
N GLY A 137 -7.17 -8.04 0.64
CA GLY A 137 -5.99 -8.55 -0.05
C GLY A 137 -5.38 -7.52 -1.02
N ALA A 138 -4.32 -6.85 -0.59
CA ALA A 138 -3.57 -5.91 -1.41
C ALA A 138 -2.12 -5.82 -0.96
N LEU A 139 -1.24 -5.40 -1.87
CA LEU A 139 0.12 -5.00 -1.58
C LEU A 139 0.10 -3.51 -1.24
N TYR A 140 0.20 -3.15 0.04
CA TYR A 140 0.13 -1.74 0.47
C TYR A 140 1.48 -1.05 0.29
N TYR A 141 1.48 0.11 -0.37
CA TYR A 141 2.66 0.92 -0.68
C TYR A 141 2.64 2.32 -0.06
N GLY A 142 1.55 2.72 0.59
CA GLY A 142 1.42 4.01 1.28
C GLY A 142 0.60 3.89 2.55
N ILE A 143 0.97 4.67 3.58
CA ILE A 143 0.25 4.78 4.84
C ILE A 143 0.40 6.20 5.39
N GLU A 144 -0.74 6.80 5.79
CA GLU A 144 -0.79 8.13 6.39
C GLU A 144 -1.76 8.13 7.57
N GLU A 145 -1.36 8.75 8.69
CA GLU A 145 -2.18 8.84 9.90
C GLU A 145 -3.12 10.04 9.84
N PHE A 146 -4.36 9.83 10.26
CA PHE A 146 -5.39 10.86 10.41
C PHE A 146 -6.14 10.69 11.73
N LYS A 147 -6.99 11.66 12.06
CA LYS A 147 -7.91 11.57 13.19
C LYS A 147 -9.35 11.55 12.66
N ASN A 148 -10.14 10.55 13.08
CA ASN A 148 -11.56 10.49 12.75
C ASN A 148 -12.37 11.56 13.52
N GLU A 149 -13.68 11.62 13.31
CA GLU A 149 -14.60 12.56 13.98
C GLU A 149 -14.55 12.45 15.53
N LEU A 150 -14.16 11.29 16.06
CA LEU A 150 -14.02 11.03 17.50
C LEU A 150 -12.62 11.38 18.04
N GLY A 151 -11.69 11.81 17.17
CA GLY A 151 -10.30 12.10 17.53
C GLY A 151 -9.42 10.85 17.66
N GLU A 152 -9.90 9.68 17.23
CA GLU A 152 -9.13 8.44 17.22
C GLU A 152 -8.23 8.35 15.99
N SER A 153 -7.07 7.70 16.12
CA SER A 153 -6.17 7.45 15.00
C SER A 153 -6.79 6.46 14.02
N VAL A 154 -6.83 6.89 12.76
CA VAL A 154 -7.16 6.06 11.59
C VAL A 154 -6.08 6.24 10.54
N TYR A 155 -5.88 5.23 9.70
CA TYR A 155 -4.77 5.24 8.75
C TYR A 155 -5.31 5.05 7.33
N LEU A 156 -5.09 6.06 6.48
CA LEU A 156 -5.27 5.89 5.04
C LEU A 156 -4.17 4.96 4.54
N ILE A 157 -4.54 3.86 3.93
CA ILE A 157 -3.61 2.91 3.32
C ILE A 157 -3.87 2.83 1.83
N LEU A 158 -2.78 2.88 1.05
CA LEU A 158 -2.83 2.81 -0.41
C LEU A 158 -2.24 1.49 -0.88
N GLY A 159 -2.99 0.76 -1.68
CA GLY A 159 -2.65 -0.58 -2.09
C GLY A 159 -2.77 -0.84 -3.59
N PHE A 160 -2.22 -1.97 -3.98
CA PHE A 160 -2.29 -2.53 -5.32
C PHE A 160 -2.77 -3.98 -5.25
N ASN A 161 -3.65 -4.34 -6.18
CA ASN A 161 -4.11 -5.70 -6.38
C ASN A 161 -4.07 -6.02 -7.87
N ALA A 162 -3.35 -7.07 -8.26
CA ALA A 162 -3.13 -7.47 -9.65
C ALA A 162 -4.35 -8.11 -10.32
N GLY A 163 -5.52 -8.03 -9.71
CA GLY A 163 -6.79 -8.46 -10.33
C GLY A 163 -6.79 -9.86 -10.93
N SER A 164 -7.37 -9.98 -12.11
CA SER A 164 -7.57 -11.23 -12.84
C SER A 164 -6.73 -11.36 -14.12
N GLY A 165 -5.57 -10.70 -14.17
CA GLY A 165 -4.66 -10.73 -15.33
C GLY A 165 -5.00 -9.75 -16.46
N SER A 166 -6.26 -9.39 -16.68
CA SER A 166 -6.67 -8.36 -17.65
C SER A 166 -6.83 -6.97 -17.02
N SER A 167 -6.98 -6.88 -15.71
CA SER A 167 -7.10 -5.61 -14.97
C SER A 167 -6.30 -5.60 -13.69
N ASN A 168 -5.89 -4.40 -13.30
CA ASN A 168 -5.27 -4.09 -12.02
C ASN A 168 -6.19 -3.15 -11.23
N THR A 169 -6.07 -3.16 -9.92
CA THR A 169 -6.83 -2.27 -9.04
C THR A 169 -5.89 -1.52 -8.09
N LYS A 170 -6.00 -0.19 -8.06
CA LYS A 170 -5.50 0.61 -6.96
C LYS A 170 -6.59 0.75 -5.91
N VAL A 171 -6.19 0.71 -4.65
CA VAL A 171 -7.10 0.76 -3.51
C VAL A 171 -6.67 1.86 -2.55
N ALA A 172 -7.61 2.71 -2.16
CA ALA A 172 -7.49 3.55 -0.97
C ALA A 172 -8.47 3.03 0.07
N ASP A 173 -7.96 2.64 1.21
CA ASP A 173 -8.73 2.06 2.31
C ASP A 173 -8.40 2.77 3.62
N VAL A 174 -9.24 2.63 4.63
CA VAL A 174 -9.00 3.16 5.96
C VAL A 174 -8.88 2.01 6.96
N LEU A 175 -7.68 1.90 7.56
CA LEU A 175 -7.39 0.96 8.64
C LEU A 175 -7.66 1.62 9.99
N GLN A 176 -8.38 0.93 10.86
CA GLN A 176 -8.63 1.32 12.24
C GLN A 176 -8.39 0.13 13.18
N PHE A 177 -7.76 0.37 14.33
CA PHE A 177 -7.71 -0.61 15.41
C PHE A 177 -9.03 -0.62 16.18
N VAL A 178 -9.52 -1.81 16.49
CA VAL A 178 -10.71 -2.06 17.30
C VAL A 178 -10.36 -3.05 18.41
N ASP A 179 -11.26 -3.22 19.40
CA ASP A 179 -10.98 -4.04 20.59
C ASP A 179 -10.44 -5.44 20.24
N ASP A 180 -11.05 -6.11 19.26
CA ASP A 180 -10.72 -7.49 18.87
C ASP A 180 -9.81 -7.61 17.64
N GLY A 181 -9.13 -6.52 17.22
CA GLY A 181 -8.23 -6.58 16.06
C GLY A 181 -8.18 -5.32 15.22
N VAL A 182 -8.45 -5.47 13.93
CA VAL A 182 -8.44 -4.36 12.96
C VAL A 182 -9.68 -4.38 12.07
N ARG A 183 -10.06 -3.18 11.65
CA ARG A 183 -11.10 -2.95 10.65
C ARG A 183 -10.50 -2.27 9.44
N PHE A 184 -10.86 -2.74 8.26
CA PHE A 184 -10.57 -2.13 6.97
C PHE A 184 -11.87 -1.64 6.35
N GLY A 185 -11.89 -0.41 5.84
CA GLY A 185 -13.07 0.19 5.24
C GLY A 185 -14.05 0.72 6.29
N THR A 186 -13.79 1.91 6.79
CA THR A 186 -14.78 2.71 7.52
C THR A 186 -15.48 3.64 6.53
N GLU A 187 -16.75 3.96 6.74
CA GLU A 187 -17.54 4.89 5.90
C GLU A 187 -16.94 6.31 5.93
N SER A 188 -15.87 6.51 5.16
CA SER A 188 -15.02 7.71 5.24
C SER A 188 -14.96 8.51 3.95
N PHE A 189 -15.30 7.93 2.78
CA PHE A 189 -15.16 8.59 1.50
C PHE A 189 -16.49 9.13 1.01
N VAL A 190 -16.69 10.45 1.12
CA VAL A 190 -17.88 11.16 0.67
C VAL A 190 -17.74 11.48 -0.82
N VAL A 191 -18.60 10.92 -1.64
CA VAL A 191 -18.62 11.10 -3.09
C VAL A 191 -19.98 11.65 -3.55
N PRO A 192 -20.05 12.36 -4.69
CA PRO A 192 -21.33 12.76 -5.26
C PRO A 192 -22.15 11.52 -5.59
N GLY A 193 -23.33 11.41 -5.01
CA GLY A 193 -24.29 10.36 -5.33
C GLY A 193 -25.36 10.79 -6.33
N ASP A 194 -26.22 9.87 -6.71
CA ASP A 194 -27.39 10.15 -7.52
C ASP A 194 -28.36 11.08 -6.78
N ASN A 195 -29.08 11.92 -7.52
CA ASN A 195 -30.10 12.84 -6.97
C ASN A 195 -29.58 13.97 -6.06
N LYS A 196 -28.31 14.38 -6.18
CA LYS A 196 -27.70 15.45 -5.37
C LYS A 196 -27.59 15.15 -3.88
N THR A 197 -27.62 13.90 -3.51
CA THR A 197 -27.28 13.44 -2.17
C THR A 197 -25.85 12.90 -2.19
N ASP A 198 -25.12 13.12 -1.12
CA ASP A 198 -23.80 12.52 -0.95
C ASP A 198 -23.96 11.02 -0.69
N ASP A 199 -23.05 10.25 -1.27
CA ASP A 199 -22.87 8.83 -1.00
C ASP A 199 -21.59 8.64 -0.19
N VAL A 200 -21.54 7.63 0.68
CA VAL A 200 -20.39 7.40 1.55
C VAL A 200 -19.85 6.00 1.33
N LYS A 201 -18.64 5.92 0.81
CA LYS A 201 -17.94 4.66 0.56
C LYS A 201 -16.97 4.33 1.69
N SER A 202 -16.77 3.04 1.89
CA SER A 202 -15.77 2.51 2.84
C SER A 202 -14.36 2.49 2.26
N ARG A 203 -14.23 2.40 0.93
CA ARG A 203 -12.95 2.45 0.20
C ARG A 203 -13.15 2.94 -1.22
N ILE A 204 -12.05 3.33 -1.84
CA ILE A 204 -12.02 3.68 -3.27
C ILE A 204 -11.26 2.59 -4.03
N LEU A 205 -11.88 2.08 -5.08
CA LEU A 205 -11.30 1.11 -6.00
C LEU A 205 -11.17 1.75 -7.38
N MET A 206 -9.95 1.87 -7.87
CA MET A 206 -9.66 2.31 -9.22
C MET A 206 -9.18 1.11 -10.05
N GLU A 207 -10.09 0.51 -10.79
CA GLU A 207 -9.76 -0.57 -11.71
C GLU A 207 -9.34 -0.01 -13.07
N TYR A 208 -8.28 -0.60 -13.65
CA TYR A 208 -7.75 -0.22 -14.95
C TYR A 208 -7.12 -1.42 -15.65
N ALA A 209 -7.02 -1.36 -16.99
CA ALA A 209 -6.45 -2.43 -17.80
C ALA A 209 -5.01 -2.73 -17.38
N SER A 210 -4.62 -4.01 -17.33
CA SER A 210 -3.25 -4.43 -16.94
C SER A 210 -2.17 -3.92 -17.90
N SER A 211 -2.55 -3.58 -19.14
CA SER A 211 -1.69 -2.94 -20.15
C SER A 211 -1.50 -1.42 -19.92
N ALA A 212 -2.31 -0.81 -19.05
CA ALA A 212 -2.20 0.60 -18.68
C ALA A 212 -1.40 0.80 -17.39
N SER A 213 -1.08 2.06 -17.07
CA SER A 213 -0.43 2.45 -15.83
C SER A 213 -1.33 3.37 -15.03
N GLY A 214 -1.83 2.93 -13.88
CA GLY A 214 -2.70 3.70 -12.99
C GLY A 214 -1.94 4.24 -11.78
N ARG A 215 -2.22 5.49 -11.41
CA ARG A 215 -1.61 6.17 -10.25
C ARG A 215 -2.64 6.42 -9.17
N MET A 216 -2.22 6.24 -7.93
CA MET A 216 -2.97 6.65 -6.73
C MET A 216 -1.94 6.94 -5.65
N GLN A 217 -1.95 8.15 -5.10
CA GLN A 217 -0.94 8.60 -4.14
C GLN A 217 -1.52 9.64 -3.18
N PHE A 218 -0.92 9.76 -2.01
CA PHE A 218 -1.19 10.86 -1.10
C PHE A 218 -0.17 11.98 -1.31
N ASP A 219 -0.65 13.17 -1.64
CA ASP A 219 0.14 14.40 -1.76
C ASP A 219 0.15 15.11 -0.40
N ARG A 220 1.27 15.01 0.33
CA ARG A 220 1.42 15.61 1.66
C ARG A 220 1.40 17.12 1.65
N GLU A 221 1.87 17.76 0.57
CA GLU A 221 1.87 19.23 0.46
C GLU A 221 0.45 19.77 0.32
N LYS A 222 -0.40 19.06 -0.41
CA LYS A 222 -1.81 19.41 -0.60
C LYS A 222 -2.74 18.80 0.43
N ASN A 223 -2.24 17.88 1.26
CA ASN A 223 -3.04 17.07 2.19
C ASN A 223 -4.21 16.37 1.47
N MET A 224 -3.92 15.73 0.34
CA MET A 224 -4.92 15.22 -0.58
C MET A 224 -4.54 13.83 -1.11
N LEU A 225 -5.50 12.92 -1.14
CA LEU A 225 -5.42 11.71 -1.94
C LEU A 225 -5.69 12.08 -3.40
N ILE A 226 -4.80 11.73 -4.32
CA ILE A 226 -4.92 12.00 -5.76
C ILE A 226 -4.80 10.68 -6.52
N TYR A 227 -5.69 10.47 -7.49
CA TYR A 227 -5.65 9.28 -8.34
C TYR A 227 -6.12 9.59 -9.76
N ASP A 228 -5.70 8.76 -10.71
CA ASP A 228 -6.09 8.91 -12.11
C ASP A 228 -7.60 8.73 -12.29
N HIS A 229 -8.22 9.61 -13.06
CA HIS A 229 -9.53 9.35 -13.62
C HIS A 229 -9.42 8.32 -14.74
N VAL A 230 -10.29 7.31 -14.72
CA VAL A 230 -10.32 6.25 -15.71
C VAL A 230 -11.58 6.32 -16.54
N ILE A 231 -11.45 6.10 -17.85
CA ILE A 231 -12.54 6.05 -18.80
C ILE A 231 -12.61 4.69 -19.47
N LEU A 232 -13.81 4.31 -19.88
CA LEU A 232 -14.02 3.09 -20.65
C LEU A 232 -13.80 3.37 -22.13
N ILE A 233 -12.84 2.69 -22.74
CA ILE A 233 -12.60 2.72 -24.19
C ILE A 233 -12.95 1.38 -24.83
N ASN A 234 -13.31 1.40 -26.10
CA ASN A 234 -13.47 0.18 -26.90
C ASN A 234 -12.15 -0.12 -27.62
N ALA A 235 -11.43 -1.15 -27.16
CA ALA A 235 -10.14 -1.55 -27.71
C ALA A 235 -10.25 -2.61 -28.84
N GLY A 236 -11.36 -2.66 -29.53
CA GLY A 236 -11.56 -3.58 -30.66
C GLY A 236 -11.65 -5.04 -30.22
N PHE A 237 -10.69 -5.87 -30.60
CA PHE A 237 -10.70 -7.31 -30.26
C PHE A 237 -10.49 -7.61 -28.77
N GLU A 238 -9.89 -6.67 -28.01
CA GLU A 238 -9.70 -6.82 -26.57
C GLU A 238 -10.95 -6.48 -25.75
N GLY A 239 -11.96 -5.89 -26.41
CA GLY A 239 -13.20 -5.47 -25.77
C GLY A 239 -13.08 -4.13 -25.04
N PRO A 240 -14.01 -3.85 -24.10
CA PRO A 240 -13.97 -2.62 -23.33
C PRO A 240 -12.87 -2.65 -22.28
N LEU A 241 -12.03 -1.61 -22.23
CA LEU A 241 -10.93 -1.45 -21.28
C LEU A 241 -11.07 -0.13 -20.53
N TRP A 242 -10.83 -0.17 -19.21
CA TRP A 242 -10.69 1.02 -18.39
C TRP A 242 -9.26 1.54 -18.48
N VAL A 243 -9.08 2.79 -18.87
CA VAL A 243 -7.75 3.41 -19.01
C VAL A 243 -7.73 4.82 -18.43
N PRO A 244 -6.61 5.27 -17.84
CA PRO A 244 -6.44 6.66 -17.46
C PRO A 244 -6.55 7.61 -18.66
N ASP A 245 -7.29 8.71 -18.51
CA ASP A 245 -7.46 9.74 -19.55
C ASP A 245 -6.51 10.94 -19.40
N GLY A 246 -5.63 10.90 -18.38
CA GLY A 246 -4.68 11.96 -18.06
C GLY A 246 -5.23 13.04 -17.14
N SER A 247 -6.49 12.99 -16.74
CA SER A 247 -7.05 13.81 -15.67
C SER A 247 -6.97 13.10 -14.32
N PHE A 248 -7.18 13.85 -13.22
CA PHE A 248 -7.04 13.33 -11.87
C PHE A 248 -8.24 13.72 -11.03
N HIS A 249 -8.73 12.76 -10.26
CA HIS A 249 -9.63 12.98 -9.14
C HIS A 249 -8.84 13.06 -7.83
N GLY A 250 -9.46 13.61 -6.79
CA GLY A 250 -8.87 13.65 -5.47
C GLY A 250 -9.89 13.57 -4.35
N PHE A 251 -9.36 13.43 -3.14
CA PHE A 251 -10.09 13.56 -1.90
C PHE A 251 -9.31 14.44 -0.94
N GLU A 252 -9.97 15.45 -0.40
CA GLU A 252 -9.46 16.27 0.70
C GLU A 252 -9.97 15.73 2.04
N TYR A 253 -9.07 15.61 3.03
CA TYR A 253 -9.47 15.20 4.38
C TYR A 253 -9.97 16.37 5.18
N LYS A 254 -11.23 16.33 5.59
CA LYS A 254 -11.89 17.39 6.33
C LYS A 254 -12.96 16.82 7.25
N ASP A 255 -13.02 17.33 8.50
CA ASP A 255 -14.03 16.93 9.49
C ASP A 255 -14.15 15.40 9.68
N GLY A 256 -12.99 14.70 9.68
CA GLY A 256 -12.92 13.26 9.89
C GLY A 256 -13.25 12.39 8.67
N LYS A 257 -13.50 13.00 7.50
CA LYS A 257 -13.86 12.30 6.25
C LYS A 257 -13.09 12.81 5.04
N TRP A 258 -13.08 12.01 4.00
CA TRP A 258 -12.50 12.28 2.70
C TRP A 258 -13.57 12.81 1.75
N HIS A 259 -13.48 14.06 1.34
CA HIS A 259 -14.43 14.71 0.43
C HIS A 259 -13.90 14.72 -0.99
N PHE A 260 -14.71 14.22 -1.92
CA PHE A 260 -14.36 14.12 -3.34
C PHE A 260 -14.12 15.47 -3.99
N ILE A 261 -13.09 15.54 -4.83
CA ILE A 261 -12.77 16.68 -5.69
C ILE A 261 -12.66 16.20 -7.11
N ASP A 262 -13.54 16.70 -7.98
CA ASP A 262 -13.46 16.46 -9.41
C ASP A 262 -12.34 17.34 -10.00
N LYS A 263 -11.47 16.73 -10.84
CA LYS A 263 -10.40 17.40 -11.59
C LYS A 263 -9.47 18.28 -10.73
N VAL A 264 -8.63 17.65 -9.94
CA VAL A 264 -7.68 18.29 -9.02
C VAL A 264 -6.78 19.35 -9.68
N PHE A 265 -6.43 19.19 -10.97
CA PHE A 265 -5.58 20.10 -11.72
C PHE A 265 -6.37 20.79 -12.84
N HIS A 266 -6.88 21.99 -12.55
CA HIS A 266 -7.66 22.81 -13.49
C HIS A 266 -6.84 23.70 -14.43
N LYS A 267 -5.53 23.50 -14.55
CA LYS A 267 -4.76 24.23 -15.56
C LYS A 267 -5.09 23.70 -16.96
N THR A 268 -6.25 24.05 -17.46
CA THR A 268 -6.45 24.14 -18.91
C THR A 268 -5.45 25.16 -19.42
N VAL A 269 -4.57 24.73 -20.33
CA VAL A 269 -3.82 25.67 -21.15
C VAL A 269 -4.90 26.32 -22.04
N ASP A 270 -5.23 27.58 -21.78
CA ASP A 270 -6.23 28.38 -22.53
C ASP A 270 -5.83 28.62 -24.01
N ARG A 271 -4.85 27.88 -24.52
CA ARG A 271 -4.42 27.92 -25.91
C ARG A 271 -4.55 26.58 -26.57
N PRO A 272 -5.24 26.48 -27.72
CA PRO A 272 -5.26 25.24 -28.50
C PRO A 272 -3.84 24.84 -28.90
N PRO A 273 -3.54 23.53 -29.01
CA PRO A 273 -2.28 23.04 -29.52
C PRO A 273 -2.05 23.62 -30.92
N GLY A 274 -1.07 24.51 -31.11
CA GLY A 274 -0.73 25.12 -32.39
C GLY A 274 -0.75 26.65 -32.43
N GLU A 275 -1.29 27.35 -31.43
CA GLU A 275 -1.02 28.79 -31.29
C GLU A 275 0.37 28.96 -30.66
N GLY A 276 1.34 29.25 -31.52
CA GLY A 276 2.76 29.33 -31.19
C GLY A 276 3.07 30.27 -30.05
N LEU A 277 4.10 29.92 -29.31
CA LEU A 277 4.90 30.88 -28.55
C LEU A 277 5.14 32.09 -29.40
N ASP A 278 4.91 33.30 -28.86
CA ASP A 278 5.18 34.57 -29.52
C ASP A 278 6.52 34.51 -30.23
N ASN A 279 6.57 35.00 -31.46
CA ASN A 279 7.67 34.93 -32.42
C ASN A 279 9.02 35.49 -31.91
N ASN A 280 9.19 35.77 -30.63
CA ASN A 280 10.42 36.31 -30.06
C ASN A 280 11.34 35.28 -29.39
N ASP A 281 10.91 34.04 -29.18
CA ASP A 281 11.68 33.09 -28.34
C ASP A 281 12.27 31.85 -29.04
N GLY A 282 12.41 31.88 -30.37
CA GLY A 282 13.09 30.79 -31.09
C GLY A 282 12.15 29.69 -31.58
N ASP A 283 12.70 28.73 -32.32
CA ASP A 283 11.97 27.54 -32.78
C ASP A 283 11.75 26.56 -31.59
N ILE A 284 10.92 25.53 -31.83
CA ILE A 284 10.64 24.47 -30.86
C ILE A 284 11.90 23.72 -30.37
N MET A 285 13.06 24.00 -30.93
CA MET A 285 14.36 23.47 -30.56
C MET A 285 15.21 24.52 -29.82
N GLY A 286 14.66 25.69 -29.48
CA GLY A 286 15.35 26.74 -28.72
C GLY A 286 16.39 27.53 -29.53
N ARG A 287 16.37 27.49 -30.88
CA ARG A 287 17.30 28.21 -31.71
C ARG A 287 16.76 29.62 -31.99
N LYS A 288 17.55 30.65 -31.65
CA LYS A 288 17.22 32.03 -32.02
C LYS A 288 17.24 32.14 -33.54
N LYS A 289 16.19 32.69 -34.14
CA LYS A 289 16.21 33.09 -35.53
C LYS A 289 17.17 34.27 -35.68
N ASN A 290 18.20 34.12 -36.53
CA ASN A 290 19.10 35.21 -36.99
C ASN A 290 18.33 36.19 -37.86
#